data_306bb7b39f50790b856764adb45a171b
#
_entry.id   306bb7b39f50790b856764adb45a171b
#
_cell.length_a   1.000
_cell.length_b   1.000
_cell.length_c   1.000
_cell.angle_alpha   90.00
_cell.angle_beta   90.00
_cell.angle_gamma   90.00
#
_symmetry.space_group_name_H-M   'P 1'
#
loop_
_entity.id
_entity.type
_entity.pdbx_description
1 polymer ?
#
loop_
_entity_poly.entity_id
_entity_poly.type
_entity_poly.pdbx_seq_one_letter_code
_entity_poly.pdbx_strand_id
1 'polypeptide(L)'
;AQNNNLDMKIEDKLVASVISGLKALYGQDVPAAQVQLQKTKKEFEGHLTLVVFPFLRMSKKGPEQTAQEIGEYLKANEPAVAAFNVIKGFLNLTIASAAWIELLNEIHADAQYGIVSADENAPLVMIEYSSPNTNKPLHLGHVRNNLLGNALANIVMANGNKVVKTNIVNDRGIHICKSMLAWQKYGNGETPESSGKKGDHLVGDYYVAFDKHYKAEVAELMEKGMTKEEAEAASPLMNEAREMLVKWEAGDPEVRALWQMMNNWVYEGFDETYRKMGVGFDKIYYESNTYLEGKEKVMEGLEKGFFFKKEDGSVWADLTAEGLDHKLLLRGDGTSVYMTQDIGTAKLRFADYPINKMIYVVGNEQNYHFQVLSILLDKLGFEWGKSLVHFSYGMVELPEGKMKSREGTVVDADDLMAEMIATAKETSQELGKLDGLTQEEADDIARIVGLGALKY
;
A
#
# COMPACT_ATOMS: atom_id res chain seq x y z
N ALA A 1 -13.48 20.74 -20.71
CA ALA A 1 -14.88 20.75 -20.23
C ALA A 1 -15.48 19.40 -20.55
N GLN A 2 -15.16 18.41 -19.78
CA GLN A 2 -15.78 17.10 -19.93
C GLN A 2 -17.12 17.11 -19.24
N ASN A 3 -18.10 16.65 -20.00
CA ASN A 3 -19.44 16.37 -19.55
C ASN A 3 -19.40 15.46 -18.32
N ASN A 4 -19.41 16.07 -17.17
CA ASN A 4 -19.94 15.44 -15.99
C ASN A 4 -21.48 15.42 -16.16
N ASN A 5 -21.96 14.63 -17.12
CA ASN A 5 -23.26 14.02 -17.01
C ASN A 5 -23.14 12.89 -15.97
N LEU A 6 -22.75 13.26 -14.78
CA LEU A 6 -23.15 12.53 -13.60
C LEU A 6 -24.63 12.77 -13.51
N ASP A 7 -25.40 11.72 -13.80
CA ASP A 7 -26.82 11.72 -13.51
C ASP A 7 -26.98 12.31 -12.11
N MET A 8 -27.82 13.33 -11.97
CA MET A 8 -27.92 14.07 -10.72
C MET A 8 -28.30 13.11 -9.60
N LYS A 9 -27.42 12.98 -8.63
CA LYS A 9 -27.69 12.21 -7.41
C LYS A 9 -28.97 12.72 -6.77
N ILE A 10 -29.64 11.87 -5.98
CA ILE A 10 -30.87 12.26 -5.25
C ILE A 10 -30.61 13.54 -4.46
N GLU A 11 -29.46 13.67 -3.79
CA GLU A 11 -29.09 14.87 -3.04
C GLU A 11 -29.01 16.10 -3.92
N ASP A 12 -28.46 16.02 -5.12
CA ASP A 12 -28.34 17.15 -6.04
C ASP A 12 -29.71 17.59 -6.54
N LYS A 13 -30.61 16.66 -6.83
CA LYS A 13 -32.01 16.96 -7.19
C LYS A 13 -32.72 17.68 -6.04
N LEU A 14 -32.52 17.21 -4.81
CA LEU A 14 -33.11 17.83 -3.63
C LEU A 14 -32.56 19.25 -3.38
N VAL A 15 -31.24 19.43 -3.53
CA VAL A 15 -30.61 20.75 -3.39
C VAL A 15 -31.20 21.72 -4.41
N ALA A 16 -31.31 21.31 -5.69
CA ALA A 16 -31.89 22.13 -6.73
C ALA A 16 -33.36 22.50 -6.45
N SER A 17 -34.14 21.53 -5.96
CA SER A 17 -35.54 21.75 -5.60
C SER A 17 -35.71 22.65 -4.40
N VAL A 18 -34.81 22.55 -3.41
CA VAL A 18 -34.80 23.47 -2.24
C VAL A 18 -34.49 24.90 -2.69
N ILE A 19 -33.50 25.08 -3.57
CA ILE A 19 -33.14 26.39 -4.13
C ILE A 19 -34.37 27.00 -4.87
N SER A 20 -35.04 26.21 -5.71
CA SER A 20 -36.26 26.61 -6.39
C SER A 20 -37.39 26.97 -5.41
N GLY A 21 -37.54 26.19 -4.35
CA GLY A 21 -38.50 26.42 -3.29
C GLY A 21 -38.27 27.71 -2.50
N LEU A 22 -37.06 28.00 -2.17
CA LEU A 22 -36.67 29.23 -1.45
C LEU A 22 -36.92 30.45 -2.33
N LYS A 23 -36.66 30.34 -3.63
CA LYS A 23 -36.99 31.40 -4.60
C LYS A 23 -38.50 31.62 -4.69
N ALA A 24 -39.26 30.53 -4.83
CA ALA A 24 -40.71 30.59 -4.94
C ALA A 24 -41.40 31.10 -3.68
N LEU A 25 -40.95 30.66 -2.51
CA LEU A 25 -41.54 30.98 -1.21
C LEU A 25 -41.11 32.34 -0.68
N TYR A 26 -39.85 32.70 -0.85
CA TYR A 26 -39.23 33.86 -0.17
C TYR A 26 -38.57 34.85 -1.15
N GLY A 27 -38.58 34.59 -2.42
CA GLY A 27 -38.00 35.48 -3.43
C GLY A 27 -36.46 35.63 -3.38
N GLN A 28 -35.79 34.74 -2.71
CA GLN A 28 -34.32 34.81 -2.51
C GLN A 28 -33.57 33.76 -3.34
N ASP A 29 -32.45 34.17 -3.93
CA ASP A 29 -31.53 33.28 -4.58
C ASP A 29 -30.53 32.77 -3.55
N VAL A 30 -30.41 31.45 -3.43
CA VAL A 30 -29.53 30.80 -2.44
C VAL A 30 -28.51 29.90 -3.17
N PRO A 31 -27.21 30.06 -2.89
CA PRO A 31 -26.20 29.18 -3.46
C PRO A 31 -26.30 27.77 -2.88
N ALA A 32 -25.98 26.77 -3.70
CA ALA A 32 -26.04 25.35 -3.34
C ALA A 32 -25.26 25.02 -2.05
N ALA A 33 -24.16 25.72 -1.79
CA ALA A 33 -23.35 25.51 -0.59
C ALA A 33 -24.10 25.81 0.72
N GLN A 34 -25.17 26.61 0.69
CA GLN A 34 -25.99 26.89 1.88
C GLN A 34 -27.09 25.86 2.12
N VAL A 35 -27.33 24.98 1.16
CA VAL A 35 -28.31 23.90 1.28
C VAL A 35 -27.61 22.65 1.76
N GLN A 36 -27.72 22.35 3.06
CA GLN A 36 -27.05 21.22 3.69
C GLN A 36 -28.03 20.09 3.96
N LEU A 37 -27.75 18.94 3.36
CA LEU A 37 -28.46 17.70 3.61
C LEU A 37 -27.57 16.76 4.43
N GLN A 38 -28.18 16.08 5.39
CA GLN A 38 -27.52 15.08 6.20
C GLN A 38 -28.41 13.85 6.35
N LYS A 39 -27.84 12.75 6.75
CA LYS A 39 -28.61 11.53 7.01
C LYS A 39 -29.57 11.76 8.18
N THR A 40 -30.84 11.38 8.00
CA THR A 40 -31.82 11.46 9.09
C THR A 40 -31.41 10.56 10.25
N LYS A 41 -31.56 11.03 11.47
CA LYS A 41 -31.30 10.28 12.70
C LYS A 41 -32.18 9.02 12.75
N LYS A 42 -31.62 7.93 13.29
CA LYS A 42 -32.29 6.61 13.32
C LYS A 42 -33.62 6.60 14.03
N GLU A 43 -33.80 7.48 15.03
CA GLU A 43 -35.03 7.60 15.81
C GLU A 43 -36.15 8.35 15.08
N PHE A 44 -35.87 8.96 13.94
CA PHE A 44 -36.85 9.70 13.16
C PHE A 44 -37.13 9.03 11.82
N GLU A 45 -38.35 9.19 11.35
CA GLU A 45 -38.74 8.74 10.02
C GLU A 45 -38.14 9.66 8.95
N GLY A 46 -37.57 9.07 7.90
CA GLY A 46 -36.94 9.83 6.81
C GLY A 46 -35.60 9.25 6.38
N HIS A 47 -35.11 9.74 5.27
CA HIS A 47 -33.80 9.33 4.70
C HIS A 47 -32.79 10.47 4.77
N LEU A 48 -33.19 11.68 4.39
CA LEU A 48 -32.35 12.86 4.38
C LEU A 48 -33.01 13.99 5.16
N THR A 49 -32.20 14.78 5.87
CA THR A 49 -32.66 15.89 6.67
C THR A 49 -32.07 17.19 6.14
N LEU A 50 -32.91 18.17 5.89
CA LEU A 50 -32.52 19.53 5.52
C LEU A 50 -32.39 20.37 6.79
N VAL A 51 -31.26 21.07 6.93
CA VAL A 51 -31.05 22.05 7.99
C VAL A 51 -31.62 23.39 7.51
N VAL A 52 -32.71 23.86 8.16
CA VAL A 52 -33.42 25.05 7.71
C VAL A 52 -32.98 26.33 8.41
N PHE A 53 -32.17 26.27 9.46
CA PHE A 53 -31.71 27.43 10.22
C PHE A 53 -31.07 28.54 9.37
N PRO A 54 -30.30 28.26 8.33
CA PRO A 54 -29.75 29.29 7.45
C PRO A 54 -30.81 30.12 6.71
N PHE A 55 -32.05 29.66 6.64
CA PHE A 55 -33.13 30.28 5.85
C PHE A 55 -34.13 31.09 6.70
N LEU A 56 -33.92 31.17 8.02
CA LEU A 56 -34.88 31.84 8.92
C LEU A 56 -34.95 33.33 8.69
N ARG A 57 -33.86 33.97 8.30
CA ARG A 57 -33.88 35.42 8.01
C ARG A 57 -34.73 35.77 6.81
N MET A 58 -34.69 34.90 5.76
CA MET A 58 -35.46 35.12 4.55
C MET A 58 -36.94 34.75 4.72
N SER A 59 -37.25 33.74 5.50
CA SER A 59 -38.63 33.33 5.79
C SER A 59 -39.32 34.26 6.76
N LYS A 60 -38.57 34.91 7.66
CA LYS A 60 -39.07 35.72 8.77
C LYS A 60 -40.00 34.96 9.72
N LYS A 61 -39.79 33.66 9.82
CA LYS A 61 -40.59 32.71 10.63
C LYS A 61 -39.67 31.81 11.44
N GLY A 62 -40.27 31.13 12.42
CA GLY A 62 -39.53 30.17 13.23
C GLY A 62 -39.08 28.93 12.45
N PRO A 63 -38.15 28.12 13.05
CA PRO A 63 -37.61 26.94 12.36
C PRO A 63 -38.66 25.93 11.95
N GLU A 64 -39.65 25.66 12.80
CA GLU A 64 -40.67 24.66 12.50
C GLU A 64 -41.58 25.09 11.36
N GLN A 65 -42.03 26.35 11.34
CA GLN A 65 -42.89 26.87 10.29
C GLN A 65 -42.12 26.96 8.97
N THR A 66 -40.88 27.39 8.98
CA THR A 66 -40.02 27.43 7.80
C THR A 66 -39.81 26.03 7.22
N ALA A 67 -39.50 25.06 8.08
CA ALA A 67 -39.36 23.66 7.67
C ALA A 67 -40.67 23.11 7.09
N GLN A 68 -41.78 23.42 7.68
CA GLN A 68 -43.11 22.99 7.20
C GLN A 68 -43.40 23.56 5.79
N GLU A 69 -43.17 24.84 5.57
CA GLU A 69 -43.39 25.47 4.26
C GLU A 69 -42.48 24.88 3.16
N ILE A 70 -41.21 24.69 3.47
CA ILE A 70 -40.26 24.08 2.53
C ILE A 70 -40.66 22.64 2.26
N GLY A 71 -41.04 21.87 3.29
CA GLY A 71 -41.47 20.49 3.16
C GLY A 71 -42.73 20.35 2.26
N GLU A 72 -43.72 21.21 2.45
CA GLU A 72 -44.91 21.25 1.61
C GLU A 72 -44.61 21.57 0.16
N TYR A 73 -43.70 22.54 -0.09
CA TYR A 73 -43.25 22.87 -1.42
C TYR A 73 -42.55 21.65 -2.09
N LEU A 74 -41.61 21.00 -1.39
CA LEU A 74 -40.90 19.87 -1.91
C LEU A 74 -41.83 18.68 -2.24
N LYS A 75 -42.76 18.37 -1.34
CA LYS A 75 -43.72 17.30 -1.55
C LYS A 75 -44.61 17.58 -2.77
N ALA A 76 -44.97 18.83 -3.00
CA ALA A 76 -45.80 19.22 -4.12
C ALA A 76 -45.06 19.32 -5.48
N ASN A 77 -43.76 19.64 -5.44
CA ASN A 77 -43.00 20.00 -6.66
C ASN A 77 -41.84 19.07 -6.97
N GLU A 78 -41.39 18.22 -6.01
CA GLU A 78 -40.28 17.29 -6.23
C GLU A 78 -40.77 15.84 -6.10
N PRO A 79 -40.88 15.12 -7.23
CA PRO A 79 -41.36 13.73 -7.21
C PRO A 79 -40.52 12.76 -6.36
N ALA A 80 -39.25 13.07 -6.14
CA ALA A 80 -38.38 12.26 -5.29
C ALA A 80 -38.74 12.32 -3.81
N VAL A 81 -39.52 13.33 -3.39
CA VAL A 81 -39.99 13.48 -2.00
C VAL A 81 -41.39 12.89 -1.88
N ALA A 82 -41.50 11.73 -1.22
CA ALA A 82 -42.80 11.07 -0.98
C ALA A 82 -43.53 11.64 0.23
N ALA A 83 -42.80 12.01 1.28
CA ALA A 83 -43.33 12.50 2.54
C ALA A 83 -42.25 13.31 3.30
N PHE A 84 -42.68 14.04 4.30
CA PHE A 84 -41.75 14.71 5.21
C PHE A 84 -42.38 14.81 6.60
N ASN A 85 -41.52 15.04 7.60
CA ASN A 85 -41.92 15.44 8.93
C ASN A 85 -40.97 16.52 9.45
N VAL A 86 -41.44 17.28 10.41
CA VAL A 86 -40.67 18.36 11.03
C VAL A 86 -40.53 18.06 12.54
N ILE A 87 -39.29 17.96 12.98
CA ILE A 87 -38.97 17.73 14.40
C ILE A 87 -37.94 18.74 14.86
N LYS A 88 -38.33 19.58 15.80
CA LYS A 88 -37.48 20.65 16.36
C LYS A 88 -36.81 21.52 15.28
N GLY A 89 -37.54 21.83 14.23
CA GLY A 89 -37.01 22.63 13.11
C GLY A 89 -36.16 21.89 12.10
N PHE A 90 -35.95 20.59 12.25
CA PHE A 90 -35.31 19.75 11.24
C PHE A 90 -36.35 19.19 10.27
N LEU A 91 -36.11 19.38 8.99
CA LEU A 91 -36.97 18.86 7.95
C LEU A 91 -36.46 17.49 7.49
N ASN A 92 -37.18 16.45 7.90
CA ASN A 92 -36.83 15.06 7.54
C ASN A 92 -37.62 14.64 6.29
N LEU A 93 -36.91 14.27 5.24
CA LEU A 93 -37.49 13.90 3.95
C LEU A 93 -37.46 12.39 3.74
N THR A 94 -38.59 11.84 3.32
CA THR A 94 -38.70 10.45 2.88
C THR A 94 -38.64 10.41 1.38
N ILE A 95 -37.64 9.70 0.85
CA ILE A 95 -37.40 9.58 -0.59
C ILE A 95 -38.38 8.53 -1.16
N ALA A 96 -38.99 8.87 -2.29
CA ALA A 96 -39.91 7.97 -2.98
C ALA A 96 -39.22 6.69 -3.48
N SER A 97 -39.91 5.56 -3.35
CA SER A 97 -39.37 4.28 -3.86
C SER A 97 -38.99 4.31 -5.33
N ALA A 98 -39.74 5.05 -6.14
CA ALA A 98 -39.43 5.23 -7.56
C ALA A 98 -38.05 5.87 -7.79
N ALA A 99 -37.66 6.84 -6.95
CA ALA A 99 -36.34 7.47 -7.04
C ALA A 99 -35.20 6.49 -6.72
N TRP A 100 -35.40 5.63 -5.73
CA TRP A 100 -34.43 4.56 -5.41
C TRP A 100 -34.31 3.53 -6.52
N ILE A 101 -35.42 3.15 -7.16
CA ILE A 101 -35.42 2.21 -8.29
C ILE A 101 -34.72 2.83 -9.50
N GLU A 102 -34.96 4.11 -9.79
CA GLU A 102 -34.26 4.83 -10.85
C GLU A 102 -32.76 4.84 -10.62
N LEU A 103 -32.31 5.18 -9.40
CA LEU A 103 -30.90 5.15 -9.02
C LEU A 103 -30.31 3.75 -9.18
N LEU A 104 -31.02 2.71 -8.75
CA LEU A 104 -30.56 1.32 -8.91
C LEU A 104 -30.37 0.96 -10.38
N ASN A 105 -31.31 1.37 -11.25
CA ASN A 105 -31.20 1.14 -12.68
C ASN A 105 -30.04 1.89 -13.33
N GLU A 106 -29.78 3.12 -12.91
CA GLU A 106 -28.61 3.90 -13.34
C GLU A 106 -27.31 3.18 -12.95
N ILE A 107 -27.19 2.75 -11.69
CA ILE A 107 -26.01 2.00 -11.20
C ILE A 107 -25.85 0.70 -12.01
N HIS A 108 -26.94 -0.01 -12.24
CA HIS A 108 -26.91 -1.28 -12.98
C HIS A 108 -26.49 -1.10 -14.45
N ALA A 109 -26.92 0.00 -15.06
CA ALA A 109 -26.63 0.30 -16.47
C ALA A 109 -25.19 0.76 -16.72
N ASP A 110 -24.50 1.27 -15.70
CA ASP A 110 -23.14 1.80 -15.78
C ASP A 110 -22.16 0.99 -14.96
N ALA A 111 -21.43 0.08 -15.62
CA ALA A 111 -20.40 -0.74 -14.98
C ALA A 111 -19.25 0.08 -14.34
N GLN A 112 -19.13 1.36 -14.71
CA GLN A 112 -18.11 2.29 -14.19
C GLN A 112 -18.74 3.35 -13.25
N TYR A 113 -19.96 3.10 -12.76
CA TYR A 113 -20.62 4.02 -11.85
C TYR A 113 -19.75 4.35 -10.62
N GLY A 114 -19.58 5.64 -10.36
CA GLY A 114 -18.74 6.12 -9.26
C GLY A 114 -17.25 6.22 -9.56
N ILE A 115 -16.82 5.82 -10.76
CA ILE A 115 -15.43 5.89 -11.18
C ILE A 115 -15.23 7.09 -12.10
N VAL A 116 -14.24 7.91 -11.79
CA VAL A 116 -13.77 9.00 -12.65
C VAL A 116 -12.57 8.51 -13.45
N SER A 117 -12.71 8.49 -14.78
CA SER A 117 -11.61 8.09 -15.65
C SER A 117 -10.56 9.20 -15.76
N ALA A 118 -9.28 8.81 -15.80
CA ALA A 118 -8.19 9.74 -16.02
C ALA A 118 -8.21 10.25 -17.49
N ASP A 119 -8.06 11.57 -17.68
CA ASP A 119 -7.84 12.16 -18.98
C ASP A 119 -6.35 12.32 -19.30
N GLU A 120 -6.03 12.89 -20.46
CA GLU A 120 -4.65 13.08 -20.91
C GLU A 120 -3.83 13.98 -19.96
N ASN A 121 -4.48 14.91 -19.28
CA ASN A 121 -3.86 15.89 -18.38
C ASN A 121 -3.92 15.45 -16.91
N ALA A 122 -4.47 14.27 -16.61
CA ALA A 122 -4.56 13.78 -15.25
C ALA A 122 -3.17 13.62 -14.62
N PRO A 123 -3.03 13.94 -13.32
CA PRO A 123 -1.75 13.73 -12.64
C PRO A 123 -1.40 12.24 -12.57
N LEU A 124 -0.10 11.96 -12.65
CA LEU A 124 0.43 10.61 -12.50
C LEU A 124 0.89 10.40 -11.05
N VAL A 125 0.32 9.41 -10.41
CA VAL A 125 0.65 8.99 -9.04
C VAL A 125 1.32 7.63 -9.11
N MET A 126 2.56 7.56 -8.64
CA MET A 126 3.26 6.29 -8.48
C MET A 126 3.11 5.81 -7.04
N ILE A 127 2.75 4.54 -6.87
CA ILE A 127 2.53 3.95 -5.56
C ILE A 127 3.40 2.71 -5.42
N GLU A 128 4.32 2.74 -4.45
CA GLU A 128 5.18 1.61 -4.12
C GLU A 128 4.61 0.83 -2.95
N TYR A 129 4.58 -0.47 -3.08
CA TYR A 129 4.26 -1.40 -2.00
C TYR A 129 4.93 -2.75 -2.21
N SER A 130 4.92 -3.59 -1.20
CA SER A 130 5.55 -4.90 -1.06
C SER A 130 7.00 -4.85 -0.63
N SER A 131 7.93 -4.43 -1.47
CA SER A 131 9.37 -4.32 -1.18
C SER A 131 9.98 -5.56 -0.51
N PRO A 132 9.81 -6.76 -1.08
CA PRO A 132 10.24 -8.00 -0.46
C PRO A 132 11.73 -8.26 -0.63
N ASN A 133 12.30 -9.05 0.29
CA ASN A 133 13.64 -9.60 0.17
C ASN A 133 13.58 -11.01 -0.42
N THR A 134 14.47 -11.33 -1.35
CA THR A 134 14.45 -12.62 -2.05
C THR A 134 15.11 -13.78 -1.28
N ASN A 135 15.38 -13.61 -0.02
CA ASN A 135 15.91 -14.67 0.85
C ASN A 135 14.81 -15.44 1.61
N LYS A 136 13.56 -15.07 1.47
CA LYS A 136 12.44 -15.64 2.21
C LYS A 136 11.10 -15.42 1.49
N PRO A 137 10.09 -16.28 1.78
CA PRO A 137 8.75 -16.06 1.23
C PRO A 137 8.05 -14.85 1.87
N LEU A 138 6.98 -14.40 1.24
CA LEU A 138 6.13 -13.34 1.79
C LEU A 138 5.41 -13.83 3.06
N HIS A 139 5.21 -12.94 4.00
CA HIS A 139 4.55 -13.24 5.28
C HIS A 139 3.38 -12.28 5.55
N LEU A 140 2.73 -12.45 6.71
CA LEU A 140 1.58 -11.65 7.13
C LEU A 140 1.81 -10.14 7.01
N GLY A 141 3.01 -9.65 7.33
CA GLY A 141 3.37 -8.24 7.18
C GLY A 141 3.29 -7.77 5.74
N HIS A 142 3.74 -8.60 4.80
CA HIS A 142 3.62 -8.32 3.36
C HIS A 142 2.16 -8.37 2.90
N VAL A 143 1.35 -9.26 3.43
CA VAL A 143 -0.08 -9.34 3.10
C VAL A 143 -0.76 -8.00 3.40
N ARG A 144 -0.57 -7.46 4.60
CA ARG A 144 -1.12 -6.14 4.97
C ARG A 144 -0.62 -5.05 4.03
N ASN A 145 0.67 -4.98 3.82
CA ASN A 145 1.30 -3.98 2.95
C ASN A 145 0.73 -4.04 1.52
N ASN A 146 0.68 -5.23 0.95
CA ASN A 146 0.21 -5.44 -0.42
C ASN A 146 -1.27 -5.08 -0.59
N LEU A 147 -2.11 -5.48 0.37
CA LEU A 147 -3.54 -5.20 0.31
C LEU A 147 -3.82 -3.70 0.48
N LEU A 148 -3.14 -3.03 1.40
CA LEU A 148 -3.25 -1.58 1.58
C LEU A 148 -2.78 -0.83 0.32
N GLY A 149 -1.62 -1.20 -0.21
CA GLY A 149 -1.07 -0.58 -1.41
C GLY A 149 -1.96 -0.74 -2.62
N ASN A 150 -2.44 -1.95 -2.87
CA ASN A 150 -3.34 -2.23 -3.99
C ASN A 150 -4.70 -1.52 -3.85
N ALA A 151 -5.27 -1.51 -2.65
CA ALA A 151 -6.52 -0.80 -2.37
C ALA A 151 -6.36 0.71 -2.58
N LEU A 152 -5.28 1.29 -2.07
CA LEU A 152 -4.96 2.71 -2.27
C LEU A 152 -4.82 3.05 -3.75
N ALA A 153 -4.09 2.21 -4.50
CA ALA A 153 -3.91 2.39 -5.95
C ALA A 153 -5.26 2.39 -6.69
N ASN A 154 -6.14 1.46 -6.36
CA ASN A 154 -7.47 1.38 -6.96
C ASN A 154 -8.34 2.61 -6.65
N ILE A 155 -8.30 3.09 -5.40
CA ILE A 155 -9.05 4.29 -4.98
C ILE A 155 -8.52 5.53 -5.69
N VAL A 156 -7.21 5.71 -5.74
CA VAL A 156 -6.58 6.86 -6.42
C VAL A 156 -6.91 6.85 -7.90
N MET A 157 -6.86 5.70 -8.55
CA MET A 157 -7.21 5.54 -9.96
C MET A 157 -8.69 5.85 -10.21
N ALA A 158 -9.58 5.38 -9.34
CA ALA A 158 -11.03 5.63 -9.44
C ALA A 158 -11.40 7.12 -9.27
N ASN A 159 -10.50 7.93 -8.74
CA ASN A 159 -10.66 9.37 -8.58
C ASN A 159 -10.05 10.20 -9.72
N GLY A 160 -9.78 9.60 -10.86
CA GLY A 160 -9.35 10.32 -12.06
C GLY A 160 -7.87 10.57 -12.17
N ASN A 161 -7.04 9.81 -11.48
CA ASN A 161 -5.59 9.88 -11.59
C ASN A 161 -5.05 8.76 -12.47
N LYS A 162 -3.94 9.02 -13.16
CA LYS A 162 -3.10 7.98 -13.74
C LYS A 162 -2.31 7.35 -12.61
N VAL A 163 -2.26 6.02 -12.54
CA VAL A 163 -1.58 5.31 -11.46
C VAL A 163 -0.58 4.32 -12.05
N VAL A 164 0.65 4.34 -11.51
CA VAL A 164 1.67 3.31 -11.74
C VAL A 164 1.91 2.60 -10.42
N LYS A 165 1.57 1.32 -10.38
CA LYS A 165 1.86 0.43 -9.24
C LYS A 165 3.27 -0.11 -9.39
N THR A 166 4.11 0.09 -8.37
CA THR A 166 5.51 -0.30 -8.42
C THR A 166 5.96 -1.03 -7.16
N ASN A 167 7.03 -1.76 -7.33
CA ASN A 167 7.67 -2.55 -6.29
C ASN A 167 9.18 -2.38 -6.43
N ILE A 168 9.90 -2.47 -5.33
CA ILE A 168 11.36 -2.63 -5.33
C ILE A 168 11.68 -3.98 -4.70
N VAL A 169 12.28 -4.86 -5.47
CA VAL A 169 12.66 -6.20 -5.02
C VAL A 169 14.10 -6.16 -4.53
N ASN A 170 14.30 -6.50 -3.27
CA ASN A 170 15.62 -6.51 -2.64
C ASN A 170 16.28 -7.87 -2.88
N ASP A 171 16.94 -7.97 -4.02
CA ASP A 171 17.50 -9.22 -4.55
C ASP A 171 19.03 -9.31 -4.45
N ARG A 172 19.66 -8.41 -3.68
CA ARG A 172 21.10 -8.44 -3.43
C ARG A 172 21.42 -8.18 -1.96
N GLY A 173 22.63 -8.47 -1.58
CA GLY A 173 23.15 -8.18 -0.24
C GLY A 173 23.50 -9.43 0.54
N ILE A 174 23.95 -9.23 1.78
CA ILE A 174 24.48 -10.31 2.63
C ILE A 174 23.42 -11.38 2.92
N HIS A 175 22.17 -10.99 3.15
CA HIS A 175 21.10 -11.95 3.46
C HIS A 175 20.79 -12.87 2.29
N ILE A 176 20.88 -12.36 1.07
CA ILE A 176 20.72 -13.18 -0.15
C ILE A 176 21.89 -14.16 -0.28
N CYS A 177 23.12 -13.70 -0.01
CA CYS A 177 24.30 -14.56 -0.02
C CYS A 177 24.25 -15.67 1.03
N LYS A 178 23.63 -15.40 2.18
CA LYS A 178 23.44 -16.43 3.22
C LYS A 178 22.61 -17.60 2.70
N SER A 179 21.51 -17.34 2.05
CA SER A 179 20.66 -18.39 1.43
C SER A 179 21.41 -19.13 0.34
N MET A 180 22.12 -18.40 -0.53
CA MET A 180 22.89 -18.97 -1.63
C MET A 180 24.00 -19.91 -1.09
N LEU A 181 24.75 -19.48 -0.10
CA LEU A 181 25.82 -20.26 0.49
C LEU A 181 25.28 -21.51 1.20
N ALA A 182 24.20 -21.40 1.95
CA ALA A 182 23.58 -22.54 2.61
C ALA A 182 23.08 -23.58 1.61
N TRP A 183 22.47 -23.14 0.51
CA TRP A 183 22.07 -24.06 -0.56
C TRP A 183 23.29 -24.77 -1.18
N GLN A 184 24.34 -24.02 -1.46
CA GLN A 184 25.56 -24.56 -2.04
C GLN A 184 26.21 -25.62 -1.14
N LYS A 185 26.26 -25.38 0.18
CA LYS A 185 26.88 -26.28 1.15
C LYS A 185 26.00 -27.47 1.55
N TYR A 186 24.70 -27.26 1.70
CA TYR A 186 23.80 -28.23 2.33
C TYR A 186 22.69 -28.73 1.43
N GLY A 187 22.52 -28.14 0.25
CA GLY A 187 21.39 -28.42 -0.62
C GLY A 187 21.50 -29.67 -1.49
N ASN A 188 22.69 -30.17 -1.71
CA ASN A 188 22.92 -31.35 -2.57
C ASN A 188 22.23 -31.27 -3.94
N GLY A 189 22.17 -30.07 -4.52
CA GLY A 189 21.52 -29.83 -5.81
C GLY A 189 20.01 -29.82 -5.82
N GLU A 190 19.37 -29.73 -4.64
CA GLU A 190 17.92 -29.62 -4.50
C GLU A 190 17.36 -28.43 -5.29
N THR A 191 16.26 -28.65 -6.00
CA THR A 191 15.55 -27.63 -6.79
C THR A 191 14.08 -27.60 -6.40
N PRO A 192 13.31 -26.57 -6.77
CA PRO A 192 11.86 -26.60 -6.57
C PRO A 192 11.21 -27.82 -7.21
N GLU A 193 11.64 -28.22 -8.39
CA GLU A 193 11.13 -29.40 -9.11
C GLU A 193 11.47 -30.70 -8.35
N SER A 194 12.72 -30.88 -7.92
CA SER A 194 13.14 -32.09 -7.23
C SER A 194 12.54 -32.24 -5.83
N SER A 195 12.32 -31.13 -5.15
CA SER A 195 11.77 -31.09 -3.79
C SER A 195 10.24 -31.05 -3.73
N GLY A 196 9.60 -30.63 -4.82
CA GLY A 196 8.18 -30.33 -4.82
C GLY A 196 7.81 -29.06 -4.02
N LYS A 197 8.80 -28.28 -3.60
CA LYS A 197 8.59 -27.03 -2.87
C LYS A 197 8.56 -25.83 -3.79
N LYS A 198 7.72 -24.87 -3.48
CA LYS A 198 7.70 -23.56 -4.13
C LYS A 198 9.04 -22.86 -3.93
N GLY A 199 9.54 -22.17 -4.95
CA GLY A 199 10.91 -21.66 -4.98
C GLY A 199 11.25 -20.69 -3.84
N ASP A 200 10.35 -19.78 -3.49
CA ASP A 200 10.54 -18.84 -2.38
C ASP A 200 10.58 -19.54 -1.02
N HIS A 201 9.77 -20.58 -0.82
CA HIS A 201 9.80 -21.42 0.37
C HIS A 201 11.10 -22.21 0.46
N LEU A 202 11.56 -22.77 -0.64
CA LEU A 202 12.82 -23.50 -0.68
C LEU A 202 14.01 -22.62 -0.29
N VAL A 203 14.12 -21.43 -0.89
CA VAL A 203 15.19 -20.48 -0.57
C VAL A 203 15.09 -20.01 0.88
N GLY A 204 13.87 -19.79 1.38
CA GLY A 204 13.64 -19.45 2.79
C GLY A 204 14.12 -20.53 3.76
N ASP A 205 13.95 -21.80 3.42
CA ASP A 205 14.47 -22.92 4.21
C ASP A 205 16.01 -22.85 4.35
N TYR A 206 16.69 -22.49 3.27
CA TYR A 206 18.16 -22.34 3.31
C TYR A 206 18.60 -21.09 4.07
N TYR A 207 17.80 -20.03 4.08
CA TYR A 207 18.06 -18.88 4.96
C TYR A 207 18.02 -19.28 6.43
N VAL A 208 17.02 -20.07 6.83
CA VAL A 208 16.90 -20.61 8.19
C VAL A 208 18.04 -21.57 8.50
N ALA A 209 18.40 -22.42 7.55
CA ALA A 209 19.53 -23.35 7.68
C ALA A 209 20.86 -22.63 7.90
N PHE A 210 21.09 -21.53 7.18
CA PHE A 210 22.28 -20.70 7.41
C PHE A 210 22.34 -20.20 8.85
N ASP A 211 21.27 -19.63 9.36
CA ASP A 211 21.20 -19.09 10.71
C ASP A 211 21.47 -20.16 11.77
N LYS A 212 20.92 -21.35 11.58
CA LYS A 212 21.12 -22.50 12.47
C LYS A 212 22.59 -22.94 12.51
N HIS A 213 23.22 -23.10 11.34
CA HIS A 213 24.63 -23.47 11.25
C HIS A 213 25.55 -22.36 11.79
N TYR A 214 25.22 -21.11 11.51
CA TYR A 214 25.96 -19.96 12.02
C TYR A 214 25.93 -19.88 13.55
N LYS A 215 24.77 -20.03 14.16
CA LYS A 215 24.62 -20.04 15.64
C LYS A 215 25.39 -21.19 16.29
N ALA A 216 25.36 -22.38 15.69
CA ALA A 216 26.12 -23.52 16.19
C ALA A 216 27.61 -23.25 16.10
N GLU A 217 28.11 -22.68 15.02
CA GLU A 217 29.50 -22.31 14.83
C GLU A 217 29.97 -21.25 15.86
N VAL A 218 29.16 -20.23 16.08
CA VAL A 218 29.43 -19.18 17.09
C VAL A 218 29.49 -19.81 18.49
N ALA A 219 28.55 -20.69 18.84
CA ALA A 219 28.52 -21.36 20.14
C ALA A 219 29.80 -22.22 20.37
N GLU A 220 30.23 -22.95 19.33
CA GLU A 220 31.47 -23.75 19.40
C GLU A 220 32.70 -22.87 19.63
N LEU A 221 32.82 -21.74 18.95
CA LEU A 221 33.90 -20.78 19.13
C LEU A 221 33.90 -20.14 20.53
N MET A 222 32.71 -19.87 21.06
CA MET A 222 32.58 -19.36 22.45
C MET A 222 33.02 -20.40 23.48
N GLU A 223 32.73 -21.68 23.27
CA GLU A 223 33.22 -22.76 24.13
C GLU A 223 34.75 -22.84 24.13
N LYS A 224 35.41 -22.43 23.08
CA LYS A 224 36.87 -22.36 22.97
C LYS A 224 37.47 -21.10 23.62
N GLY A 225 36.66 -20.28 24.27
CA GLY A 225 37.09 -19.10 25.04
C GLY A 225 36.90 -17.75 24.33
N MET A 226 36.28 -17.70 23.16
CA MET A 226 35.99 -16.44 22.48
C MET A 226 34.79 -15.74 23.10
N THR A 227 34.79 -14.40 23.09
CA THR A 227 33.58 -13.63 23.37
C THR A 227 32.58 -13.80 22.21
N LYS A 228 31.34 -13.47 22.44
CA LYS A 228 30.31 -13.53 21.39
C LYS A 228 30.70 -12.70 20.15
N GLU A 229 31.19 -11.49 20.38
CA GLU A 229 31.63 -10.59 19.30
C GLU A 229 32.84 -11.16 18.54
N GLU A 230 33.81 -11.72 19.25
CA GLU A 230 34.97 -12.39 18.63
C GLU A 230 34.55 -13.61 17.82
N ALA A 231 33.62 -14.42 18.33
CA ALA A 231 33.13 -15.61 17.70
C ALA A 231 32.33 -15.27 16.43
N GLU A 232 31.47 -14.25 16.48
CA GLU A 232 30.72 -13.76 15.32
C GLU A 232 31.67 -13.24 14.23
N ALA A 233 32.71 -12.50 14.58
CA ALA A 233 33.71 -12.01 13.64
C ALA A 233 34.57 -13.11 13.03
N ALA A 234 34.85 -14.19 13.78
CA ALA A 234 35.68 -15.30 13.36
C ALA A 234 34.89 -16.42 12.66
N SER A 235 33.57 -16.35 12.61
CA SER A 235 32.76 -17.40 11.98
C SER A 235 33.17 -17.64 10.52
N PRO A 236 33.68 -18.82 10.15
CA PRO A 236 34.00 -19.13 8.77
C PRO A 236 32.80 -19.01 7.83
N LEU A 237 31.62 -19.47 8.25
CA LEU A 237 30.41 -19.44 7.45
C LEU A 237 29.98 -18.01 7.10
N MET A 238 29.99 -17.12 8.08
CA MET A 238 29.65 -15.71 7.85
C MET A 238 30.69 -15.02 6.96
N ASN A 239 31.97 -15.32 7.16
CA ASN A 239 33.05 -14.76 6.36
C ASN A 239 32.96 -15.24 4.90
N GLU A 240 32.59 -16.49 4.65
CA GLU A 240 32.33 -16.99 3.30
C GLU A 240 31.14 -16.26 2.64
N ALA A 241 30.09 -15.96 3.42
CA ALA A 241 28.95 -15.19 2.90
C ALA A 241 29.37 -13.76 2.50
N ARG A 242 30.22 -13.12 3.29
CA ARG A 242 30.78 -11.79 2.98
C ARG A 242 31.66 -11.83 1.73
N GLU A 243 32.50 -12.84 1.60
CA GLU A 243 33.31 -13.06 0.40
C GLU A 243 32.43 -13.28 -0.85
N MET A 244 31.35 -14.02 -0.71
CA MET A 244 30.39 -14.23 -1.79
C MET A 244 29.77 -12.91 -2.25
N LEU A 245 29.42 -12.02 -1.34
CA LEU A 245 28.91 -10.68 -1.69
C LEU A 245 29.96 -9.84 -2.44
N VAL A 246 31.21 -9.88 -1.99
CA VAL A 246 32.30 -9.19 -2.70
C VAL A 246 32.46 -9.73 -4.10
N LYS A 247 32.43 -11.03 -4.29
CA LYS A 247 32.48 -11.68 -5.62
C LYS A 247 31.27 -11.29 -6.47
N TRP A 248 30.09 -11.25 -5.89
CA TRP A 248 28.88 -10.83 -6.60
C TRP A 248 29.03 -9.41 -7.14
N GLU A 249 29.49 -8.48 -6.30
CA GLU A 249 29.71 -7.09 -6.69
C GLU A 249 30.81 -6.94 -7.75
N ALA A 250 31.82 -7.80 -7.70
CA ALA A 250 32.89 -7.83 -8.70
C ALA A 250 32.46 -8.50 -10.04
N GLY A 251 31.25 -9.05 -10.09
CA GLY A 251 30.74 -9.71 -11.30
C GLY A 251 31.25 -11.13 -11.52
N ASP A 252 31.67 -11.84 -10.46
CA ASP A 252 32.11 -13.23 -10.58
C ASP A 252 31.06 -14.10 -11.27
N PRO A 253 31.40 -14.79 -12.39
CA PRO A 253 30.42 -15.51 -13.19
C PRO A 253 29.71 -16.65 -12.46
N GLU A 254 30.41 -17.40 -11.61
CA GLU A 254 29.84 -18.53 -10.87
C GLU A 254 28.86 -18.02 -9.79
N VAL A 255 29.25 -17.01 -9.04
CA VAL A 255 28.38 -16.40 -8.02
C VAL A 255 27.15 -15.77 -8.65
N ARG A 256 27.33 -15.05 -9.76
CA ARG A 256 26.21 -14.45 -10.50
C ARG A 256 25.26 -15.50 -11.08
N ALA A 257 25.78 -16.62 -11.59
CA ALA A 257 24.95 -17.70 -12.10
C ALA A 257 24.12 -18.36 -10.97
N LEU A 258 24.72 -18.63 -9.83
CA LEU A 258 24.04 -19.16 -8.66
C LEU A 258 22.95 -18.18 -8.17
N TRP A 259 23.31 -16.92 -8.06
CA TRP A 259 22.40 -15.84 -7.68
C TRP A 259 21.19 -15.75 -8.62
N GLN A 260 21.43 -15.77 -9.93
CA GLN A 260 20.36 -15.70 -10.92
C GLN A 260 19.41 -16.89 -10.83
N MET A 261 19.95 -18.08 -10.69
CA MET A 261 19.17 -19.31 -10.56
C MET A 261 18.24 -19.24 -9.34
N MET A 262 18.79 -18.97 -8.17
CA MET A 262 18.03 -18.97 -6.92
C MET A 262 17.04 -17.82 -6.85
N ASN A 263 17.41 -16.62 -7.32
CA ASN A 263 16.47 -15.49 -7.37
C ASN A 263 15.34 -15.74 -8.35
N ASN A 264 15.57 -16.39 -9.48
CA ASN A 264 14.50 -16.78 -10.39
C ASN A 264 13.48 -17.69 -9.72
N TRP A 265 13.92 -18.63 -8.88
CA TRP A 265 12.99 -19.45 -8.09
C TRP A 265 12.12 -18.59 -7.18
N VAL A 266 12.71 -17.58 -6.54
CA VAL A 266 11.98 -16.69 -5.66
C VAL A 266 11.02 -15.78 -6.44
N TYR A 267 11.44 -15.23 -7.56
CA TYR A 267 10.58 -14.39 -8.41
C TYR A 267 9.32 -15.12 -8.87
N GLU A 268 9.49 -16.37 -9.32
CA GLU A 268 8.36 -17.22 -9.71
C GLU A 268 7.43 -17.48 -8.53
N GLY A 269 7.99 -17.75 -7.35
CA GLY A 269 7.23 -17.94 -6.12
C GLY A 269 6.45 -16.69 -5.71
N PHE A 270 7.07 -15.53 -5.78
CA PHE A 270 6.40 -14.25 -5.49
C PHE A 270 5.27 -13.97 -6.47
N ASP A 271 5.48 -14.20 -7.76
CA ASP A 271 4.46 -13.99 -8.78
C ASP A 271 3.21 -14.85 -8.51
N GLU A 272 3.41 -16.09 -8.10
CA GLU A 272 2.31 -16.98 -7.72
C GLU A 272 1.55 -16.44 -6.51
N THR A 273 2.26 -16.01 -5.47
CA THR A 273 1.63 -15.44 -4.27
C THR A 273 0.84 -14.16 -4.60
N TYR A 274 1.41 -13.25 -5.40
CA TYR A 274 0.72 -12.03 -5.82
C TYR A 274 -0.55 -12.34 -6.62
N ARG A 275 -0.49 -13.28 -7.55
CA ARG A 275 -1.66 -13.68 -8.33
C ARG A 275 -2.78 -14.24 -7.45
N LYS A 276 -2.46 -15.08 -6.49
CA LYS A 276 -3.44 -15.62 -5.52
C LYS A 276 -4.04 -14.52 -4.67
N MET A 277 -3.23 -13.56 -4.25
CA MET A 277 -3.68 -12.41 -3.45
C MET A 277 -4.52 -11.42 -4.26
N GLY A 278 -4.39 -11.44 -5.58
CA GLY A 278 -5.07 -10.49 -6.46
C GLY A 278 -4.41 -9.12 -6.51
N VAL A 279 -3.10 -9.04 -6.29
CA VAL A 279 -2.31 -7.82 -6.42
C VAL A 279 -1.31 -7.94 -7.58
N GLY A 280 -0.93 -6.82 -8.14
CA GLY A 280 0.03 -6.78 -9.24
C GLY A 280 0.78 -5.46 -9.29
N PHE A 281 1.70 -5.37 -10.25
CA PHE A 281 2.58 -4.21 -10.44
C PHE A 281 2.70 -3.89 -11.92
N ASP A 282 2.74 -2.60 -12.23
CA ASP A 282 2.97 -2.12 -13.60
C ASP A 282 4.47 -2.05 -13.91
N LYS A 283 5.29 -1.79 -12.90
CA LYS A 283 6.74 -1.73 -13.02
C LYS A 283 7.41 -2.29 -11.77
N ILE A 284 8.37 -3.18 -11.96
CA ILE A 284 9.18 -3.73 -10.88
C ILE A 284 10.61 -3.23 -11.03
N TYR A 285 11.16 -2.69 -9.95
CA TYR A 285 12.56 -2.33 -9.84
C TYR A 285 13.30 -3.38 -9.01
N TYR A 286 14.54 -3.63 -9.36
CA TYR A 286 15.38 -4.60 -8.66
C TYR A 286 16.58 -3.89 -8.06
N GLU A 287 16.84 -4.09 -6.78
CA GLU A 287 17.97 -3.47 -6.08
C GLU A 287 19.30 -3.81 -6.76
N SER A 288 19.44 -5.02 -7.33
CA SER A 288 20.60 -5.43 -8.12
C SER A 288 20.92 -4.50 -9.29
N ASN A 289 19.92 -3.77 -9.81
CA ASN A 289 20.08 -2.79 -10.88
C ASN A 289 20.19 -1.34 -10.36
N THR A 290 19.62 -1.06 -9.18
CA THR A 290 19.49 0.34 -8.68
C THR A 290 20.52 0.73 -7.64
N TYR A 291 21.23 -0.21 -7.04
CA TYR A 291 22.08 0.06 -5.88
C TYR A 291 23.28 0.99 -6.15
N LEU A 292 23.75 1.08 -7.38
CA LEU A 292 24.86 1.97 -7.77
C LEU A 292 24.41 3.38 -8.13
N GLU A 293 23.15 3.57 -8.49
CA GLU A 293 22.63 4.86 -9.00
C GLU A 293 22.64 5.98 -7.94
N GLY A 294 22.40 5.62 -6.69
CA GLY A 294 22.37 6.59 -5.60
C GLY A 294 23.73 7.18 -5.27
N LYS A 295 24.79 6.39 -5.40
CA LYS A 295 26.16 6.84 -5.13
C LYS A 295 26.56 8.00 -6.03
N GLU A 296 26.26 7.91 -7.31
CA GLU A 296 26.52 8.97 -8.28
C GLU A 296 25.86 10.30 -7.88
N LYS A 297 24.59 10.24 -7.47
CA LYS A 297 23.85 11.42 -7.01
C LYS A 297 24.41 12.01 -5.71
N VAL A 298 24.84 11.17 -4.78
CA VAL A 298 25.46 11.63 -3.53
C VAL A 298 26.80 12.31 -3.83
N MET A 299 27.61 11.76 -4.72
CA MET A 299 28.88 12.38 -5.11
C MET A 299 28.66 13.71 -5.84
N GLU A 300 27.64 13.81 -6.68
CA GLU A 300 27.22 15.07 -7.30
C GLU A 300 26.85 16.12 -6.24
N GLY A 301 26.07 15.73 -5.23
CA GLY A 301 25.71 16.59 -4.11
C GLY A 301 26.92 17.03 -3.26
N LEU A 302 27.92 16.16 -3.12
CA LEU A 302 29.17 16.50 -2.46
C LEU A 302 29.93 17.56 -3.24
N GLU A 303 30.07 17.42 -4.56
CA GLU A 303 30.73 18.42 -5.42
C GLU A 303 30.02 19.79 -5.39
N LYS A 304 28.68 19.77 -5.32
CA LYS A 304 27.86 20.99 -5.24
C LYS A 304 27.83 21.64 -3.86
N GLY A 305 28.47 21.02 -2.87
CA GLY A 305 28.51 21.51 -1.49
C GLY A 305 27.25 21.27 -0.64
N PHE A 306 26.34 20.43 -1.11
CA PHE A 306 25.13 20.06 -0.34
C PHE A 306 25.47 19.07 0.78
N PHE A 307 26.51 18.28 0.59
CA PHE A 307 26.99 17.25 1.53
C PHE A 307 28.45 17.54 1.89
N PHE A 308 28.95 16.89 2.93
CA PHE A 308 30.34 17.04 3.37
C PHE A 308 31.00 15.69 3.63
N LYS A 309 32.32 15.69 3.54
CA LYS A 309 33.14 14.51 3.75
C LYS A 309 33.88 14.62 5.08
N LYS A 310 33.85 13.54 5.86
CA LYS A 310 34.65 13.43 7.10
C LYS A 310 36.03 12.88 6.79
N GLU A 311 36.95 12.98 7.79
CA GLU A 311 38.34 12.51 7.67
C GLU A 311 38.45 11.04 7.29
N ASP A 312 37.52 10.19 7.76
CA ASP A 312 37.46 8.76 7.42
C ASP A 312 36.99 8.45 5.98
N GLY A 313 36.69 9.49 5.21
CA GLY A 313 36.21 9.37 3.84
C GLY A 313 34.69 9.22 3.73
N SER A 314 33.95 9.11 4.82
CA SER A 314 32.48 9.01 4.79
C SER A 314 31.82 10.32 4.37
N VAL A 315 30.71 10.20 3.66
CA VAL A 315 29.93 11.37 3.16
C VAL A 315 28.64 11.49 3.97
N TRP A 316 28.36 12.69 4.43
CA TRP A 316 27.24 13.02 5.32
C TRP A 316 26.43 14.20 4.80
N ALA A 317 25.16 14.23 5.16
CA ALA A 317 24.29 15.39 5.02
C ALA A 317 24.09 16.07 6.38
N ASP A 318 24.25 17.39 6.41
CA ASP A 318 23.93 18.20 7.58
C ASP A 318 22.46 18.64 7.49
N LEU A 319 21.63 18.09 8.36
CA LEU A 319 20.20 18.35 8.44
C LEU A 319 19.82 19.20 9.65
N THR A 320 20.79 19.86 10.28
CA THR A 320 20.54 20.67 11.50
C THR A 320 19.62 21.86 11.23
N ALA A 321 19.66 22.44 10.02
CA ALA A 321 18.75 23.51 9.61
C ALA A 321 17.27 23.04 9.57
N GLU A 322 17.04 21.75 9.38
CA GLU A 322 15.72 21.13 9.38
C GLU A 322 15.35 20.52 10.75
N GLY A 323 16.16 20.78 11.77
CA GLY A 323 15.96 20.28 13.13
C GLY A 323 16.29 18.79 13.31
N LEU A 324 17.10 18.22 12.41
CA LEU A 324 17.50 16.82 12.41
C LEU A 324 19.02 16.68 12.62
N ASP A 325 19.48 15.48 12.90
CA ASP A 325 20.91 15.18 13.03
C ASP A 325 21.60 15.06 11.68
N HIS A 326 22.91 14.89 11.69
CA HIS A 326 23.67 14.53 10.51
C HIS A 326 23.29 13.12 10.05
N LYS A 327 23.19 12.92 8.73
CA LYS A 327 22.84 11.63 8.12
C LYS A 327 23.97 11.10 7.27
N LEU A 328 24.42 9.86 7.57
CA LEU A 328 25.40 9.14 6.75
C LEU A 328 24.78 8.77 5.40
N LEU A 329 25.51 9.06 4.33
CA LEU A 329 25.10 8.74 2.95
C LEU A 329 26.03 7.72 2.30
N LEU A 330 27.35 7.84 2.52
CA LEU A 330 28.33 6.84 2.07
C LEU A 330 29.27 6.52 3.22
N ARG A 331 29.59 5.25 3.40
CA ARG A 331 30.59 4.81 4.39
C ARG A 331 31.98 5.22 3.95
N GLY A 332 32.94 5.16 4.87
CA GLY A 332 34.34 5.52 4.60
C GLY A 332 34.99 4.73 3.46
N ASP A 333 34.56 3.50 3.23
CA ASP A 333 34.98 2.66 2.12
C ASP A 333 34.26 2.97 0.80
N GLY A 334 33.36 3.94 0.78
CA GLY A 334 32.58 4.34 -0.39
C GLY A 334 31.31 3.53 -0.63
N THR A 335 30.96 2.57 0.25
CA THR A 335 29.75 1.78 0.10
C THR A 335 28.50 2.54 0.51
N SER A 336 27.39 2.23 -0.17
CA SER A 336 26.08 2.88 0.04
C SER A 336 25.36 2.34 1.27
N VAL A 337 24.54 3.19 1.89
CA VAL A 337 23.55 2.83 2.91
C VAL A 337 22.17 2.81 2.28
N TYR A 338 21.15 2.38 3.04
CA TYR A 338 19.77 2.30 2.53
C TYR A 338 19.25 3.63 1.97
N MET A 339 19.56 4.74 2.62
CA MET A 339 19.16 6.07 2.16
C MET A 339 19.72 6.36 0.76
N THR A 340 20.95 6.00 0.50
CA THR A 340 21.58 6.18 -0.81
C THR A 340 20.90 5.36 -1.89
N GLN A 341 20.54 4.13 -1.55
CA GLN A 341 19.83 3.22 -2.46
C GLN A 341 18.45 3.77 -2.83
N ASP A 342 17.73 4.33 -1.87
CA ASP A 342 16.44 4.95 -2.09
C ASP A 342 16.51 6.20 -2.96
N ILE A 343 17.56 7.00 -2.80
CA ILE A 343 17.84 8.13 -3.71
C ILE A 343 18.04 7.64 -5.14
N GLY A 344 18.81 6.59 -5.32
CA GLY A 344 19.06 5.99 -6.65
C GLY A 344 17.80 5.44 -7.30
N THR A 345 16.99 4.74 -6.55
CA THR A 345 15.72 4.20 -7.04
C THR A 345 14.77 5.33 -7.44
N ALA A 346 14.67 6.37 -6.62
CA ALA A 346 13.85 7.54 -6.92
C ALA A 346 14.30 8.23 -8.20
N LYS A 347 15.61 8.42 -8.38
CA LYS A 347 16.18 8.97 -9.62
C LYS A 347 15.71 8.19 -10.86
N LEU A 348 15.78 6.87 -10.83
CA LEU A 348 15.37 6.03 -11.95
C LEU A 348 13.85 6.12 -12.20
N ARG A 349 13.04 6.13 -11.17
CA ARG A 349 11.59 6.24 -11.28
C ARG A 349 11.16 7.53 -11.97
N PHE A 350 11.75 8.65 -11.59
CA PHE A 350 11.44 9.95 -12.19
C PHE A 350 12.04 10.12 -13.58
N ALA A 351 13.04 9.33 -13.94
CA ALA A 351 13.53 9.24 -15.32
C ALA A 351 12.55 8.40 -16.19
N ASP A 352 11.95 7.37 -15.64
CA ASP A 352 11.05 6.47 -16.36
C ASP A 352 9.63 7.04 -16.54
N TYR A 353 9.14 7.85 -15.60
CA TYR A 353 7.77 8.36 -15.58
C TYR A 353 7.70 9.83 -15.19
N PRO A 354 6.76 10.61 -15.79
CA PRO A 354 6.51 11.99 -15.38
C PRO A 354 5.65 12.04 -14.10
N ILE A 355 6.24 11.68 -12.98
CA ILE A 355 5.55 11.52 -11.71
C ILE A 355 5.19 12.88 -11.09
N ASN A 356 3.90 13.06 -10.74
CA ASN A 356 3.43 14.23 -9.99
C ASN A 356 3.41 13.98 -8.48
N LYS A 357 3.14 12.73 -8.06
CA LYS A 357 3.14 12.36 -6.65
C LYS A 357 3.68 10.94 -6.50
N MET A 358 4.61 10.75 -5.57
CA MET A 358 5.16 9.45 -5.21
C MET A 358 4.65 9.04 -3.83
N ILE A 359 3.99 7.90 -3.73
CA ILE A 359 3.46 7.37 -2.46
C ILE A 359 4.21 6.09 -2.11
N TYR A 360 4.77 6.06 -0.90
CA TYR A 360 5.39 4.88 -0.32
C TYR A 360 4.47 4.29 0.74
N VAL A 361 4.03 3.05 0.52
CA VAL A 361 3.20 2.30 1.48
C VAL A 361 4.14 1.46 2.34
N VAL A 362 4.46 1.94 3.51
CA VAL A 362 5.45 1.35 4.41
C VAL A 362 5.01 1.53 5.87
N GLY A 363 5.42 0.62 6.74
CA GLY A 363 5.12 0.70 8.16
C GLY A 363 5.60 2.00 8.81
N ASN A 364 4.93 2.40 9.90
CA ASN A 364 5.18 3.66 10.60
C ASN A 364 6.57 3.74 11.27
N GLU A 365 7.26 2.62 11.44
CA GLU A 365 8.65 2.58 11.93
C GLU A 365 9.63 3.29 11.00
N GLN A 366 9.25 3.53 9.73
CA GLN A 366 10.06 4.21 8.72
C GLN A 366 9.73 5.70 8.56
N ASN A 367 8.94 6.30 9.46
CA ASN A 367 8.56 7.72 9.37
C ASN A 367 9.76 8.65 9.25
N TYR A 368 10.76 8.46 10.11
CA TYR A 368 11.98 9.26 10.10
C TYR A 368 12.76 9.11 8.79
N HIS A 369 12.89 7.90 8.30
CA HIS A 369 13.58 7.60 7.04
C HIS A 369 12.98 8.38 5.85
N PHE A 370 11.66 8.37 5.71
CA PHE A 370 10.98 9.07 4.61
C PHE A 370 11.01 10.59 4.77
N GLN A 371 10.99 11.10 5.98
CA GLN A 371 11.20 12.52 6.24
C GLN A 371 12.59 12.96 5.74
N VAL A 372 13.62 12.23 6.07
CA VAL A 372 15.00 12.50 5.63
C VAL A 372 15.12 12.36 4.11
N LEU A 373 14.54 11.31 3.52
CA LEU A 373 14.57 11.09 2.08
C LEU A 373 13.96 12.27 1.31
N SER A 374 12.81 12.76 1.76
CA SER A 374 12.15 13.92 1.14
C SER A 374 13.04 15.16 1.16
N ILE A 375 13.69 15.44 2.28
CA ILE A 375 14.62 16.58 2.44
C ILE A 375 15.83 16.44 1.51
N LEU A 376 16.43 15.25 1.45
CA LEU A 376 17.62 15.01 0.61
C LEU A 376 17.32 15.14 -0.87
N LEU A 377 16.17 14.63 -1.32
CA LEU A 377 15.75 14.74 -2.71
C LEU A 377 15.50 16.20 -3.09
N ASP A 378 14.90 16.99 -2.21
CA ASP A 378 14.72 18.43 -2.42
C ASP A 378 16.08 19.14 -2.53
N LYS A 379 17.02 18.86 -1.61
CA LYS A 379 18.38 19.41 -1.64
C LYS A 379 19.13 19.06 -2.92
N LEU A 380 18.92 17.87 -3.46
CA LEU A 380 19.55 17.42 -4.70
C LEU A 380 18.90 18.03 -5.96
N GLY A 381 17.90 18.87 -5.80
CA GLY A 381 17.24 19.59 -6.89
C GLY A 381 16.12 18.83 -7.58
N PHE A 382 15.64 17.76 -6.97
CA PHE A 382 14.43 17.09 -7.46
C PHE A 382 13.20 17.87 -7.02
N GLU A 383 12.53 18.51 -7.96
CA GLU A 383 11.34 19.36 -7.70
C GLU A 383 10.22 18.60 -7.00
N TRP A 384 10.13 17.30 -7.23
CA TRP A 384 9.15 16.40 -6.64
C TRP A 384 9.53 15.88 -5.24
N GLY A 385 10.70 16.21 -4.73
CA GLY A 385 11.12 15.74 -3.39
C GLY A 385 10.11 16.06 -2.30
N LYS A 386 9.43 17.20 -2.38
CA LYS A 386 8.36 17.63 -1.47
C LYS A 386 7.02 16.94 -1.74
N SER A 387 6.88 16.25 -2.87
CA SER A 387 5.66 15.54 -3.27
C SER A 387 5.68 14.07 -2.84
N LEU A 388 6.64 13.67 -2.03
CA LEU A 388 6.67 12.34 -1.44
C LEU A 388 5.63 12.22 -0.33
N VAL A 389 4.86 11.16 -0.36
CA VAL A 389 3.90 10.81 0.68
C VAL A 389 4.28 9.46 1.26
N HIS A 390 4.53 9.43 2.54
CA HIS A 390 4.65 8.18 3.28
C HIS A 390 3.26 7.79 3.80
N PHE A 391 2.62 6.85 3.13
CA PHE A 391 1.37 6.25 3.59
C PHE A 391 1.72 5.21 4.65
N SER A 392 1.77 5.65 5.91
CA SER A 392 2.20 4.83 7.05
C SER A 392 1.04 4.07 7.69
N TYR A 393 1.35 2.93 8.27
CA TYR A 393 0.39 2.10 9.01
C TYR A 393 1.10 1.39 10.17
N GLY A 394 0.31 0.92 11.14
CA GLY A 394 0.84 0.18 12.28
C GLY A 394 1.36 -1.20 11.89
N MET A 395 2.44 -1.64 12.54
CA MET A 395 3.05 -2.95 12.33
C MET A 395 2.09 -4.09 12.68
N VAL A 396 2.23 -5.20 11.97
CA VAL A 396 1.54 -6.46 12.30
C VAL A 396 2.43 -7.24 13.26
N GLU A 397 1.89 -7.57 14.40
CA GLU A 397 2.55 -8.38 15.40
C GLU A 397 1.73 -9.63 15.73
N LEU A 398 2.43 -10.68 16.13
CA LEU A 398 1.79 -11.87 16.68
C LEU A 398 1.43 -11.65 18.15
N PRO A 399 0.52 -12.43 18.75
CA PRO A 399 0.24 -12.35 20.18
C PRO A 399 1.49 -12.47 21.06
N GLU A 400 2.49 -13.20 20.57
CA GLU A 400 3.78 -13.41 21.25
C GLU A 400 4.79 -12.27 21.00
N GLY A 401 4.45 -11.29 20.14
CA GLY A 401 5.32 -10.18 19.77
C GLY A 401 5.69 -10.15 18.28
N LYS A 402 6.86 -9.58 17.97
CA LYS A 402 7.31 -9.42 16.58
C LYS A 402 7.64 -10.75 15.92
N MET A 403 7.30 -10.87 14.63
CA MET A 403 7.73 -12.01 13.81
C MET A 403 9.24 -11.99 13.61
N LYS A 404 9.87 -13.19 13.70
CA LYS A 404 11.31 -13.36 13.52
C LYS A 404 11.60 -14.38 12.42
N SER A 405 11.90 -13.91 11.22
CA SER A 405 12.17 -14.75 10.04
C SER A 405 13.31 -15.75 10.26
N ARG A 406 14.40 -15.31 10.92
CA ARG A 406 15.56 -16.15 11.19
C ARG A 406 15.28 -17.33 12.12
N GLU A 407 14.26 -17.22 12.96
CA GLU A 407 13.83 -18.27 13.90
C GLU A 407 12.70 -19.13 13.33
N GLY A 408 12.23 -18.84 12.11
CA GLY A 408 11.12 -19.54 11.48
C GLY A 408 9.75 -19.28 12.11
N THR A 409 9.63 -18.27 12.97
CA THR A 409 8.38 -17.90 13.66
C THR A 409 7.64 -16.83 12.88
N VAL A 410 7.24 -17.15 11.64
CA VAL A 410 6.53 -16.23 10.75
C VAL A 410 5.23 -16.87 10.29
N VAL A 411 4.22 -16.05 10.10
CA VAL A 411 2.98 -16.49 9.45
C VAL A 411 3.16 -16.31 7.94
N ASP A 412 3.31 -17.43 7.23
CA ASP A 412 3.48 -17.46 5.79
C ASP A 412 2.23 -16.95 5.05
N ALA A 413 2.44 -16.13 4.01
CA ALA A 413 1.33 -15.56 3.26
C ALA A 413 0.49 -16.62 2.52
N ASP A 414 1.15 -17.61 1.91
CA ASP A 414 0.45 -18.68 1.20
C ASP A 414 -0.37 -19.54 2.16
N ASP A 415 0.19 -19.90 3.32
CA ASP A 415 -0.50 -20.67 4.36
C ASP A 415 -1.70 -19.89 4.90
N LEU A 416 -1.55 -18.60 5.14
CA LEU A 416 -2.64 -17.75 5.62
C LEU A 416 -3.81 -17.70 4.62
N MET A 417 -3.52 -17.52 3.36
CA MET A 417 -4.54 -17.51 2.31
C MET A 417 -5.25 -18.88 2.20
N ALA A 418 -4.47 -19.96 2.22
CA ALA A 418 -5.02 -21.32 2.17
C ALA A 418 -5.93 -21.62 3.36
N GLU A 419 -5.53 -21.22 4.55
CA GLU A 419 -6.32 -21.39 5.78
C GLU A 419 -7.63 -20.58 5.73
N MET A 420 -7.58 -19.34 5.29
CA MET A 420 -8.77 -18.50 5.14
C MET A 420 -9.77 -19.09 4.14
N ILE A 421 -9.27 -19.61 3.02
CA ILE A 421 -10.11 -20.28 2.01
C ILE A 421 -10.72 -21.56 2.55
N ALA A 422 -9.93 -22.38 3.23
CA ALA A 422 -10.40 -23.63 3.83
C ALA A 422 -11.48 -23.38 4.89
N THR A 423 -11.28 -22.38 5.75
CA THR A 423 -12.25 -21.97 6.78
C THR A 423 -13.56 -21.46 6.14
N ALA A 424 -13.46 -20.67 5.09
CA ALA A 424 -14.63 -20.18 4.35
C ALA A 424 -15.43 -21.34 3.73
N LYS A 425 -14.74 -22.33 3.16
CA LYS A 425 -15.37 -23.52 2.57
C LYS A 425 -16.10 -24.34 3.61
N GLU A 426 -15.44 -24.64 4.72
CA GLU A 426 -16.01 -25.41 5.83
C GLU A 426 -17.25 -24.72 6.41
N THR A 427 -17.15 -23.43 6.72
CA THR A 427 -18.27 -22.64 7.25
C THR A 427 -19.44 -22.60 6.27
N SER A 428 -19.18 -22.41 4.98
CA SER A 428 -20.22 -22.38 3.94
C SER A 428 -20.91 -23.74 3.79
N GLN A 429 -20.16 -24.84 3.90
CA GLN A 429 -20.73 -26.21 3.87
C GLN A 429 -21.64 -26.48 5.08
N GLU A 430 -21.20 -26.12 6.28
CA GLU A 430 -21.98 -26.24 7.51
C GLU A 430 -23.28 -25.45 7.45
N LEU A 431 -23.27 -24.29 6.82
CA LEU A 431 -24.47 -23.46 6.62
C LEU A 431 -25.35 -23.92 5.44
N GLY A 432 -24.97 -24.97 4.71
CA GLY A 432 -25.70 -25.45 3.54
C GLY A 432 -25.65 -24.53 2.33
N LYS A 433 -24.72 -23.56 2.30
CA LYS A 433 -24.65 -22.56 1.23
C LYS A 433 -24.00 -23.09 -0.07
N LEU A 434 -23.38 -24.25 -0.03
CA LEU A 434 -22.74 -24.89 -1.18
C LEU A 434 -23.57 -26.05 -1.76
N ASP A 435 -24.77 -26.32 -1.21
CA ASP A 435 -25.62 -27.39 -1.67
C ASP A 435 -26.07 -27.16 -3.12
N GLY A 436 -26.02 -28.22 -3.92
CA GLY A 436 -26.40 -28.16 -5.34
C GLY A 436 -25.36 -27.54 -6.27
N LEU A 437 -24.20 -27.14 -5.77
CA LEU A 437 -23.09 -26.60 -6.57
C LEU A 437 -22.10 -27.71 -6.97
N THR A 438 -21.41 -27.51 -8.11
CA THR A 438 -20.29 -28.36 -8.48
C THR A 438 -19.11 -28.12 -7.53
N GLN A 439 -18.14 -29.03 -7.51
CA GLN A 439 -16.92 -28.86 -6.72
C GLN A 439 -16.16 -27.59 -7.12
N GLU A 440 -16.07 -27.32 -8.42
CA GLU A 440 -15.41 -26.12 -8.96
C GLU A 440 -16.10 -24.83 -8.51
N GLU A 441 -17.43 -24.78 -8.58
CA GLU A 441 -18.21 -23.62 -8.12
C GLU A 441 -18.04 -23.42 -6.62
N ALA A 442 -18.07 -24.49 -5.82
CA ALA A 442 -17.87 -24.42 -4.37
C ALA A 442 -16.48 -23.92 -4.00
N ASP A 443 -15.45 -24.40 -4.70
CA ASP A 443 -14.05 -23.97 -4.48
C ASP A 443 -13.86 -22.50 -4.86
N ASP A 444 -14.46 -22.04 -5.94
CA ASP A 444 -14.39 -20.65 -6.39
C ASP A 444 -15.08 -19.70 -5.38
N ILE A 445 -16.24 -20.06 -4.90
CA ILE A 445 -16.97 -19.30 -3.86
C ILE A 445 -16.13 -19.23 -2.58
N ALA A 446 -15.57 -20.35 -2.13
CA ALA A 446 -14.72 -20.41 -0.94
C ALA A 446 -13.50 -19.50 -1.09
N ARG A 447 -12.87 -19.47 -2.26
CA ARG A 447 -11.75 -18.60 -2.58
C ARG A 447 -12.16 -17.12 -2.49
N ILE A 448 -13.25 -16.75 -3.12
CA ILE A 448 -13.75 -15.36 -3.12
C ILE A 448 -14.07 -14.90 -1.69
N VAL A 449 -14.81 -15.70 -0.94
CA VAL A 449 -15.21 -15.37 0.44
C VAL A 449 -14.00 -15.32 1.38
N GLY A 450 -13.14 -16.34 1.30
CA GLY A 450 -11.95 -16.43 2.15
C GLY A 450 -10.97 -15.31 1.92
N LEU A 451 -10.63 -15.01 0.66
CA LEU A 451 -9.76 -13.88 0.32
C LEU A 451 -10.43 -12.54 0.59
N GLY A 452 -11.74 -12.43 0.36
CA GLY A 452 -12.49 -11.22 0.69
C GLY A 452 -12.45 -10.91 2.18
N ALA A 453 -12.60 -11.92 3.03
CA ALA A 453 -12.49 -11.78 4.48
C ALA A 453 -11.08 -11.34 4.91
N LEU A 454 -10.04 -11.91 4.28
CA LEU A 454 -8.65 -11.52 4.56
C LEU A 454 -8.38 -10.06 4.17
N LYS A 455 -8.93 -9.62 3.04
CA LYS A 455 -8.74 -8.24 2.52
C LYS A 455 -9.46 -7.20 3.35
N TYR A 456 -10.62 -7.56 3.93
CA TYR A 456 -11.41 -6.67 4.78
C TYR A 456 -10.75 -6.46 6.16
#